data_d644450bfd0ee1c2a79399b37fea3f00
#
_entry.id   d644450bfd0ee1c2a79399b37fea3f00
#
_cell.length_a   1.000
_cell.length_b   1.000
_cell.length_c   1.000
_cell.angle_alpha   90.00
_cell.angle_beta   90.00
_cell.angle_gamma   90.00
#
_symmetry.space_group_name_H-M   'P 1'
#
loop_
_entity.id
_entity.type
_entity.pdbx_description
1 polymer ?
#
loop_
_entity_poly.entity_id
_entity_poly.type
_entity_poly.pdbx_seq_one_letter_code
_entity_poly.pdbx_strand_id
1 'polypeptide(L)'
;MKIIIAIVIFAILAAALTVAMKGMQGKDRAGAYRKRKLMTDNELEFFGRLVAALPDHYVFPQVAMTALLEAASSDKKKSHSDRLRIAQQRADYVVCTKNCDLVAVIELDDKTHSSAKDQLRDSRLEQGGIRTVRFQSRTKPTADAIRVAIIGPSPVAAILQAAPAL
;
A
#
# COMPACT_ATOMS: atom_id res chain seq x y z
N MET A 1 9.09 -59.30 17.76
CA MET A 1 7.90 -58.75 18.44
C MET A 1 8.04 -57.27 18.82
N LYS A 2 9.11 -56.85 19.53
CA LYS A 2 9.35 -55.46 19.96
C LYS A 2 9.42 -54.43 18.80
N ILE A 3 10.07 -54.80 17.69
CA ILE A 3 10.24 -53.94 16.49
C ILE A 3 8.86 -53.68 15.82
N ILE A 4 8.03 -54.71 15.70
CA ILE A 4 6.68 -54.56 15.10
C ILE A 4 5.81 -53.62 15.93
N ILE A 5 5.86 -53.74 17.25
CA ILE A 5 5.13 -52.86 18.18
C ILE A 5 5.62 -51.41 18.02
N ALA A 6 6.92 -51.15 17.92
CA ALA A 6 7.48 -49.83 17.72
C ALA A 6 7.01 -49.21 16.37
N ILE A 7 6.98 -49.97 15.29
CA ILE A 7 6.48 -49.49 13.99
C ILE A 7 4.99 -49.13 14.05
N VAL A 8 4.17 -49.96 14.71
CA VAL A 8 2.74 -49.68 14.87
C VAL A 8 2.49 -48.39 15.68
N ILE A 9 3.23 -48.23 16.78
CA ILE A 9 3.13 -47.02 17.60
C ILE A 9 3.53 -45.76 16.81
N PHE A 10 4.64 -45.84 16.04
CA PHE A 10 5.07 -44.75 15.17
C PHE A 10 4.03 -44.39 14.10
N ALA A 11 3.44 -45.40 13.45
CA ALA A 11 2.37 -45.19 12.46
C ALA A 11 1.13 -44.51 13.06
N ILE A 12 0.73 -44.92 14.28
CA ILE A 12 -0.39 -44.31 14.99
C ILE A 12 -0.11 -42.84 15.36
N LEU A 13 1.10 -42.56 15.86
CA LEU A 13 1.52 -41.18 16.20
C LEU A 13 1.62 -40.31 14.95
N ALA A 14 2.13 -40.79 13.83
CA ALA A 14 2.18 -40.09 12.57
C ALA A 14 0.78 -39.78 12.02
N ALA A 15 -0.14 -40.77 12.09
CA ALA A 15 -1.53 -40.57 11.71
C ALA A 15 -2.24 -39.55 12.62
N ALA A 16 -2.06 -39.61 13.93
CA ALA A 16 -2.60 -38.65 14.89
C ALA A 16 -2.07 -37.22 14.62
N LEU A 17 -0.77 -37.09 14.31
CA LEU A 17 -0.15 -35.80 13.97
C LEU A 17 -0.72 -35.22 12.67
N THR A 18 -0.93 -36.05 11.63
CA THR A 18 -1.53 -35.60 10.37
C THR A 18 -2.99 -35.15 10.54
N VAL A 19 -3.77 -35.84 11.39
CA VAL A 19 -5.14 -35.44 11.72
C VAL A 19 -5.15 -34.12 12.52
N ALA A 20 -4.26 -33.98 13.49
CA ALA A 20 -4.11 -32.74 14.26
C ALA A 20 -3.72 -31.55 13.36
N MET A 21 -2.76 -31.74 12.44
CA MET A 21 -2.36 -30.69 11.48
C MET A 21 -3.49 -30.32 10.51
N LYS A 22 -4.31 -31.26 10.04
CA LYS A 22 -5.50 -30.99 9.22
C LYS A 22 -6.60 -30.24 10.01
N GLY A 23 -6.72 -30.51 11.30
CA GLY A 23 -7.65 -29.79 12.18
C GLY A 23 -7.25 -28.35 12.47
N MET A 24 -5.95 -28.02 12.36
CA MET A 24 -5.39 -26.67 12.52
C MET A 24 -5.48 -25.82 11.25
N GLN A 25 -5.76 -26.39 10.06
CA GLN A 25 -6.17 -25.61 8.89
C GLN A 25 -7.54 -25.01 9.24
N GLY A 26 -7.50 -23.73 9.66
CA GLY A 26 -8.70 -23.01 10.12
C GLY A 26 -9.80 -23.10 9.08
N LYS A 27 -10.87 -23.84 9.41
CA LYS A 27 -12.11 -23.80 8.64
C LYS A 27 -12.60 -22.37 8.71
N ASP A 28 -12.76 -21.71 7.57
CA ASP A 28 -13.43 -20.43 7.49
C ASP A 28 -14.78 -20.55 8.19
N ARG A 29 -14.97 -19.74 9.23
CA ARG A 29 -16.23 -19.70 9.96
C ARG A 29 -17.26 -18.92 9.14
N ALA A 30 -18.45 -19.47 8.96
CA ALA A 30 -19.54 -18.72 8.35
C ALA A 30 -19.75 -17.39 9.12
N GLY A 31 -19.81 -16.28 8.39
CA GLY A 31 -19.92 -14.95 9.00
C GLY A 31 -18.63 -14.36 9.57
N ALA A 32 -17.46 -14.98 9.32
CA ALA A 32 -16.17 -14.45 9.75
C ALA A 32 -15.82 -13.10 9.11
N TYR A 33 -16.40 -12.79 7.95
CA TYR A 33 -16.11 -11.56 7.20
C TYR A 33 -17.39 -10.76 6.93
N ARG A 34 -17.24 -9.44 6.95
CA ARG A 34 -18.29 -8.49 6.57
C ARG A 34 -17.74 -7.40 5.67
N LYS A 35 -18.58 -6.83 4.82
CA LYS A 35 -18.20 -5.69 3.97
C LYS A 35 -17.73 -4.51 4.83
N ARG A 36 -16.64 -3.89 4.42
CA ARG A 36 -16.09 -2.67 5.01
C ARG A 36 -16.20 -1.51 4.01
N LYS A 37 -16.39 -0.29 4.50
CA LYS A 37 -16.24 0.93 3.69
C LYS A 37 -14.76 1.06 3.27
N LEU A 38 -14.51 1.29 1.98
CA LEU A 38 -13.15 1.36 1.43
C LEU A 38 -12.42 2.61 1.91
N MET A 39 -13.11 3.75 1.91
CA MET A 39 -12.60 5.07 2.29
C MET A 39 -13.54 5.73 3.30
N THR A 40 -13.01 6.61 4.13
CA THR A 40 -13.80 7.56 4.94
C THR A 40 -14.44 8.62 4.04
N ASP A 41 -15.36 9.41 4.55
CA ASP A 41 -16.03 10.47 3.77
C ASP A 41 -15.04 11.55 3.34
N ASN A 42 -14.06 11.87 4.18
CA ASN A 42 -13.00 12.83 3.89
C ASN A 42 -12.04 12.31 2.80
N GLU A 43 -11.64 11.05 2.87
CA GLU A 43 -10.84 10.40 1.83
C GLU A 43 -11.60 10.33 0.50
N LEU A 44 -12.91 10.03 0.53
CA LEU A 44 -13.74 9.96 -0.66
C LEU A 44 -13.89 11.34 -1.34
N GLU A 45 -14.07 12.39 -0.56
CA GLU A 45 -14.12 13.77 -1.06
C GLU A 45 -12.80 14.15 -1.74
N PHE A 46 -11.67 13.85 -1.08
CA PHE A 46 -10.35 14.14 -1.63
C PHE A 46 -10.02 13.28 -2.86
N PHE A 47 -10.46 12.04 -2.90
CA PHE A 47 -10.37 11.18 -4.08
C PHE A 47 -11.05 11.83 -5.30
N GLY A 48 -12.26 12.40 -5.13
CA GLY A 48 -12.94 13.12 -6.20
C GLY A 48 -12.12 14.33 -6.72
N ARG A 49 -11.42 15.05 -5.82
CA ARG A 49 -10.52 16.15 -6.22
C ARG A 49 -9.30 15.66 -6.98
N LEU A 50 -8.69 14.55 -6.57
CA LEU A 50 -7.57 13.92 -7.27
C LEU A 50 -7.95 13.51 -8.69
N VAL A 51 -9.09 12.85 -8.86
CA VAL A 51 -9.60 12.42 -10.17
C VAL A 51 -9.87 13.63 -11.06
N ALA A 52 -10.50 14.68 -10.53
CA ALA A 52 -10.78 15.91 -11.28
C ALA A 52 -9.49 16.67 -11.68
N ALA A 53 -8.47 16.67 -10.81
CA ALA A 53 -7.18 17.30 -11.08
C ALA A 53 -6.32 16.56 -12.11
N LEU A 54 -6.52 15.24 -12.25
CA LEU A 54 -5.65 14.33 -12.98
C LEU A 54 -6.41 13.50 -14.02
N PRO A 55 -7.14 14.10 -14.98
CA PRO A 55 -8.00 13.37 -15.93
C PRO A 55 -7.21 12.41 -16.84
N ASP A 56 -5.93 12.69 -17.08
CA ASP A 56 -5.05 11.87 -17.91
C ASP A 56 -4.26 10.81 -17.13
N HIS A 57 -4.65 10.55 -15.86
CA HIS A 57 -3.99 9.57 -14.99
C HIS A 57 -5.02 8.62 -14.38
N TYR A 58 -4.54 7.48 -13.90
CA TYR A 58 -5.31 6.60 -13.03
C TYR A 58 -5.02 6.94 -11.57
N VAL A 59 -6.06 6.94 -10.75
CA VAL A 59 -5.97 7.12 -9.30
C VAL A 59 -6.53 5.88 -8.62
N PHE A 60 -5.69 5.16 -7.88
CA PHE A 60 -6.05 3.94 -7.16
C PHE A 60 -6.08 4.24 -5.66
N PRO A 61 -7.20 4.06 -4.96
CA PRO A 61 -7.27 4.24 -3.51
C PRO A 61 -6.83 2.97 -2.77
N GLN A 62 -6.29 3.15 -1.54
CA GLN A 62 -6.01 2.08 -0.58
C GLN A 62 -5.10 0.96 -1.13
N VAL A 63 -4.03 1.33 -1.83
CA VAL A 63 -3.11 0.38 -2.46
C VAL A 63 -2.17 -0.22 -1.42
N ALA A 64 -2.06 -1.55 -1.39
CA ALA A 64 -1.13 -2.23 -0.50
C ALA A 64 0.33 -1.88 -0.85
N MET A 65 1.17 -1.61 0.16
CA MET A 65 2.60 -1.32 -0.04
C MET A 65 3.35 -2.47 -0.73
N THR A 66 2.89 -3.71 -0.55
CA THR A 66 3.45 -4.90 -1.22
C THR A 66 3.15 -4.98 -2.71
N ALA A 67 2.23 -4.15 -3.22
CA ALA A 67 2.01 -3.97 -4.66
C ALA A 67 2.94 -2.92 -5.28
N LEU A 68 3.56 -2.08 -4.45
CA LEU A 68 4.43 -0.97 -4.86
C LEU A 68 5.92 -1.28 -4.64
N LEU A 69 6.23 -2.10 -3.64
CA LEU A 69 7.58 -2.42 -3.20
C LEU A 69 7.78 -3.92 -3.06
N GLU A 70 8.95 -4.37 -3.45
CA GLU A 70 9.44 -5.71 -3.16
C GLU A 70 10.74 -5.66 -2.36
N ALA A 71 11.02 -6.74 -1.62
CA ALA A 71 12.25 -6.82 -0.84
C ALA A 71 13.46 -7.05 -1.76
N ALA A 72 14.45 -6.17 -1.70
CA ALA A 72 15.63 -6.20 -2.56
C ALA A 72 16.71 -7.23 -2.14
N SER A 73 16.62 -7.79 -0.93
CA SER A 73 17.63 -8.72 -0.41
C SER A 73 17.59 -10.07 -1.09
N SER A 74 18.73 -10.59 -1.55
CA SER A 74 18.89 -11.96 -2.04
C SER A 74 18.84 -13.01 -0.92
N ASP A 75 19.10 -12.64 0.34
CA ASP A 75 18.93 -13.49 1.51
C ASP A 75 17.44 -13.71 1.79
N LYS A 76 16.99 -14.97 1.70
CA LYS A 76 15.58 -15.35 1.88
C LYS A 76 15.00 -14.94 3.22
N LYS A 77 15.77 -15.01 4.31
CA LYS A 77 15.32 -14.69 5.66
C LYS A 77 15.14 -13.17 5.82
N LYS A 78 16.09 -12.39 5.32
CA LYS A 78 16.00 -10.91 5.30
C LYS A 78 14.86 -10.45 4.40
N SER A 79 14.77 -10.97 3.18
CA SER A 79 13.70 -10.67 2.22
C SER A 79 12.32 -10.94 2.82
N HIS A 80 12.13 -12.10 3.49
CA HIS A 80 10.88 -12.40 4.18
C HIS A 80 10.57 -11.40 5.30
N SER A 81 11.55 -11.05 6.13
CA SER A 81 11.40 -10.06 7.19
C SER A 81 11.02 -8.67 6.65
N ASP A 82 11.68 -8.21 5.57
CA ASP A 82 11.42 -6.91 4.96
C ASP A 82 10.01 -6.87 4.34
N ARG A 83 9.59 -7.96 3.70
CA ARG A 83 8.22 -8.09 3.18
C ARG A 83 7.16 -8.02 4.28
N LEU A 84 7.39 -8.65 5.43
CA LEU A 84 6.46 -8.59 6.56
C LEU A 84 6.31 -7.17 7.12
N ARG A 85 7.34 -6.33 7.05
CA ARG A 85 7.31 -4.93 7.51
C ARG A 85 6.36 -4.04 6.72
N ILE A 86 6.08 -4.38 5.47
CA ILE A 86 5.19 -3.62 4.57
C ILE A 86 3.84 -4.31 4.34
N ALA A 87 3.68 -5.57 4.76
CA ALA A 87 2.54 -6.42 4.42
C ALA A 87 1.17 -5.87 4.85
N GLN A 88 1.13 -5.11 5.96
CA GLN A 88 -0.11 -4.53 6.51
C GLN A 88 -0.25 -3.03 6.20
N GLN A 89 0.70 -2.45 5.48
CA GLN A 89 0.69 -1.03 5.15
C GLN A 89 -0.01 -0.78 3.82
N ARG A 90 -0.68 0.37 3.71
CA ARG A 90 -1.35 0.84 2.50
C ARG A 90 -1.04 2.30 2.28
N ALA A 91 -0.93 2.67 1.02
CA ALA A 91 -0.95 4.04 0.57
C ALA A 91 -2.39 4.50 0.41
N ASP A 92 -2.72 5.73 0.82
CA ASP A 92 -4.09 6.25 0.69
C ASP A 92 -4.50 6.31 -0.78
N TYR A 93 -3.60 6.83 -1.63
CA TYR A 93 -3.82 6.82 -3.08
C TYR A 93 -2.50 6.62 -3.83
N VAL A 94 -2.61 6.05 -5.01
CA VAL A 94 -1.51 5.88 -5.96
C VAL A 94 -1.93 6.49 -7.29
N VAL A 95 -1.09 7.36 -7.85
CA VAL A 95 -1.28 7.96 -9.17
C VAL A 95 -0.37 7.28 -10.17
N CYS A 96 -0.95 6.84 -11.28
CA CYS A 96 -0.23 6.22 -12.40
C CYS A 96 -0.55 6.92 -13.71
N THR A 97 0.35 6.81 -14.68
CA THR A 97 0.08 7.14 -16.08
C THR A 97 -1.01 6.23 -16.66
N LYS A 98 -1.48 6.50 -17.87
CA LYS A 98 -2.40 5.61 -18.61
C LYS A 98 -1.78 4.25 -18.96
N ASN A 99 -0.46 4.14 -18.93
CA ASN A 99 0.27 2.87 -19.11
C ASN A 99 0.51 2.14 -17.76
N CYS A 100 -0.09 2.63 -16.67
CA CYS A 100 0.12 2.14 -15.29
C CYS A 100 1.54 2.33 -14.73
N ASP A 101 2.35 3.22 -15.31
CA ASP A 101 3.62 3.61 -14.70
C ASP A 101 3.35 4.46 -13.46
N LEU A 102 4.02 4.15 -12.36
CA LEU A 102 3.85 4.84 -11.09
C LEU A 102 4.39 6.29 -11.17
N VAL A 103 3.53 7.26 -10.85
CA VAL A 103 3.88 8.68 -10.82
C VAL A 103 4.21 9.12 -9.39
N ALA A 104 3.31 8.86 -8.46
CA ALA A 104 3.48 9.20 -7.05
C ALA A 104 2.52 8.42 -6.15
N VAL A 105 2.91 8.27 -4.89
CA VAL A 105 2.04 7.93 -3.77
C VAL A 105 1.52 9.21 -3.15
N ILE A 106 0.23 9.26 -2.85
CA ILE A 106 -0.44 10.41 -2.24
C ILE A 106 -0.97 10.00 -0.88
N GLU A 107 -0.67 10.79 0.14
CA GLU A 107 -1.13 10.60 1.51
C GLU A 107 -1.98 11.78 1.95
N LEU A 108 -3.08 11.51 2.61
CA LEU A 108 -3.99 12.53 3.16
C LEU A 108 -3.85 12.56 4.68
N ASP A 109 -3.03 13.48 5.18
CA ASP A 109 -2.70 13.58 6.59
C ASP A 109 -3.81 14.24 7.42
N ASP A 110 -4.19 13.58 8.52
CA ASP A 110 -4.93 14.15 9.63
C ASP A 110 -3.98 14.50 10.79
N LYS A 111 -4.37 15.46 11.65
CA LYS A 111 -3.53 15.92 12.78
C LYS A 111 -3.11 14.85 13.80
N THR A 112 -3.71 13.66 13.74
CA THR A 112 -3.54 12.59 14.73
C THR A 112 -2.51 11.53 14.33
N HIS A 113 -1.83 11.67 13.18
CA HIS A 113 -0.88 10.66 12.70
C HIS A 113 0.42 10.65 13.50
N SER A 114 0.92 9.43 13.76
CA SER A 114 2.21 9.19 14.42
C SER A 114 3.35 9.46 13.44
N SER A 115 3.99 10.62 13.58
CA SER A 115 5.09 11.07 12.70
C SER A 115 6.19 10.01 12.48
N ALA A 116 6.52 9.20 13.47
CA ALA A 116 7.55 8.17 13.36
C ALA A 116 7.18 7.00 12.43
N LYS A 117 5.90 6.56 12.45
CA LYS A 117 5.43 5.49 11.54
C LYS A 117 5.35 5.98 10.10
N ASP A 118 4.94 7.23 9.93
CA ASP A 118 4.83 7.87 8.61
C ASP A 118 6.20 8.09 8.00
N GLN A 119 7.19 8.56 8.78
CA GLN A 119 8.59 8.69 8.35
C GLN A 119 9.18 7.35 7.90
N LEU A 120 8.91 6.25 8.63
CA LEU A 120 9.36 4.91 8.23
C LEU A 120 8.72 4.45 6.92
N ARG A 121 7.45 4.77 6.68
CA ARG A 121 6.76 4.45 5.42
C ARG A 121 7.35 5.24 4.26
N ASP A 122 7.53 6.54 4.44
CA ASP A 122 8.14 7.42 3.44
C ASP A 122 9.55 6.99 3.09
N SER A 123 10.38 6.68 4.09
CA SER A 123 11.74 6.16 3.86
C SER A 123 11.75 4.86 3.04
N ARG A 124 10.76 3.98 3.20
CA ARG A 124 10.65 2.75 2.39
C ARG A 124 10.26 3.04 0.95
N LEU A 125 9.32 3.97 0.74
CA LEU A 125 8.92 4.41 -0.59
C LEU A 125 10.11 5.07 -1.31
N GLU A 126 10.85 5.93 -0.61
CA GLU A 126 12.04 6.58 -1.13
C GLU A 126 13.15 5.59 -1.52
N GLN A 127 13.39 4.54 -0.70
CA GLN A 127 14.31 3.45 -1.05
C GLN A 127 13.90 2.73 -2.34
N GLY A 128 12.60 2.63 -2.62
CA GLY A 128 12.06 2.10 -3.87
C GLY A 128 12.04 3.11 -5.02
N GLY A 129 12.55 4.33 -4.83
CA GLY A 129 12.50 5.40 -5.82
C GLY A 129 11.10 5.99 -6.02
N ILE A 130 10.18 5.76 -5.09
CA ILE A 130 8.79 6.19 -5.19
C ILE A 130 8.61 7.54 -4.47
N ARG A 131 8.14 8.53 -5.21
CA ARG A 131 7.83 9.85 -4.70
C ARG A 131 6.54 9.82 -3.88
N THR A 132 6.56 10.42 -2.68
CA THR A 132 5.38 10.65 -1.84
C THR A 132 5.01 12.14 -1.85
N VAL A 133 3.72 12.43 -2.03
CA VAL A 133 3.15 13.78 -1.92
C VAL A 133 2.09 13.77 -0.82
N ARG A 134 2.21 14.68 0.14
CA ARG A 134 1.31 14.78 1.29
C ARG A 134 0.39 15.98 1.19
N PHE A 135 -0.88 15.78 1.49
CA PHE A 135 -1.87 16.83 1.59
C PHE A 135 -2.50 16.81 2.98
N GLN A 136 -2.68 18.00 3.55
CA GLN A 136 -3.40 18.13 4.81
C GLN A 136 -4.92 18.08 4.53
N SER A 137 -5.62 17.17 5.19
CA SER A 137 -7.06 16.94 5.00
C SER A 137 -7.91 18.20 5.16
N ARG A 138 -7.46 19.15 5.99
CA ARG A 138 -8.17 20.40 6.28
C ARG A 138 -7.95 21.50 5.25
N THR A 139 -6.90 21.43 4.45
CA THR A 139 -6.51 22.53 3.54
C THR A 139 -7.39 22.57 2.29
N LYS A 140 -8.00 21.44 1.90
CA LYS A 140 -8.85 21.29 0.72
C LYS A 140 -8.27 21.98 -0.52
N PRO A 141 -7.11 21.55 -1.01
CA PRO A 141 -6.43 22.21 -2.13
C PRO A 141 -7.28 22.22 -3.40
N THR A 142 -7.07 23.22 -4.25
CA THR A 142 -7.72 23.30 -5.57
C THR A 142 -7.19 22.22 -6.50
N ALA A 143 -7.92 21.91 -7.59
CA ALA A 143 -7.48 20.96 -8.60
C ALA A 143 -6.11 21.34 -9.20
N ASP A 144 -5.90 22.62 -9.49
CA ASP A 144 -4.62 23.12 -10.01
C ASP A 144 -3.47 22.96 -9.00
N ALA A 145 -3.71 23.26 -7.72
CA ALA A 145 -2.70 23.05 -6.68
C ALA A 145 -2.32 21.55 -6.54
N ILE A 146 -3.32 20.66 -6.61
CA ILE A 146 -3.08 19.20 -6.62
C ILE A 146 -2.25 18.80 -7.83
N ARG A 147 -2.66 19.24 -9.03
CA ARG A 147 -1.97 18.92 -10.27
C ARG A 147 -0.51 19.38 -10.24
N VAL A 148 -0.26 20.63 -9.86
CA VAL A 148 1.09 21.19 -9.76
C VAL A 148 1.94 20.42 -8.74
N ALA A 149 1.37 20.08 -7.59
CA ALA A 149 2.08 19.33 -6.57
C ALA A 149 2.47 17.92 -7.03
N ILE A 150 1.65 17.26 -7.86
CA ILE A 150 1.88 15.85 -8.27
C ILE A 150 2.69 15.76 -9.57
N ILE A 151 2.34 16.56 -10.58
CA ILE A 151 2.93 16.45 -11.94
C ILE A 151 3.89 17.61 -12.24
N GLY A 152 3.78 18.71 -11.52
CA GLY A 152 4.47 19.96 -11.81
C GLY A 152 3.60 20.96 -12.60
N PRO A 153 4.13 22.17 -12.89
CA PRO A 153 3.41 23.19 -13.61
C PRO A 153 3.06 22.74 -15.03
N SER A 154 1.89 23.17 -15.52
CA SER A 154 1.51 22.94 -16.92
C SER A 154 2.57 23.56 -17.85
N PRO A 155 2.90 22.93 -18.99
CA PRO A 155 3.81 23.51 -19.97
C PRO A 155 3.45 24.94 -20.35
N VAL A 156 2.15 25.27 -20.46
CA VAL A 156 1.66 26.62 -20.75
C VAL A 156 1.95 27.59 -19.61
N ALA A 157 1.76 27.16 -18.35
CA ALA A 157 2.08 27.99 -17.17
C ALA A 157 3.60 28.22 -17.03
N ALA A 158 4.42 27.22 -17.37
CA ALA A 158 5.88 27.33 -17.37
C ALA A 158 6.37 28.36 -18.42
N ILE A 159 5.76 28.37 -19.63
CA ILE A 159 6.08 29.32 -20.69
C ILE A 159 5.70 30.76 -20.26
N LEU A 160 4.53 30.95 -19.64
CA LEU A 160 4.08 32.26 -19.17
C LEU A 160 4.94 32.83 -18.04
N GLN A 161 5.50 31.95 -17.19
CA GLN A 161 6.43 32.35 -16.11
C GLN A 161 7.86 32.61 -16.62
N ALA A 162 8.23 32.05 -17.75
CA ALA A 162 9.55 32.25 -18.37
C ALA A 162 9.60 33.45 -19.32
N ALA A 163 8.45 34.09 -19.66
CA ALA A 163 8.42 35.28 -20.49
C ALA A 163 8.98 36.47 -19.72
N PRO A 164 10.01 37.19 -20.23
CA PRO A 164 10.54 38.37 -19.58
C PRO A 164 9.42 39.44 -19.50
N ALA A 165 9.34 40.10 -18.35
CA ALA A 165 8.49 41.28 -18.18
C ALA A 165 8.95 42.36 -19.18
N LEU A 166 8.05 42.76 -20.08
CA LEU A 166 8.23 43.85 -21.01
C LEU A 166 8.25 45.19 -20.29
#